data_ddb890e1e554547c602aee1233241f7a
#
_entry.id   ddb890e1e554547c602aee1233241f7a
#
_cell.length_a   1.000
_cell.length_b   1.000
_cell.length_c   1.000
_cell.angle_alpha   90.00
_cell.angle_beta   90.00
_cell.angle_gamma   90.00
#
_symmetry.space_group_name_H-M   'P 1'
#
loop_
_entity.id
_entity.type
_entity.pdbx_description
1 polymer ?
#
loop_
_entity_poly.entity_id
_entity_poly.type
_entity_poly.pdbx_seq_one_letter_code
_entity_poly.pdbx_strand_id
1 'polypeptide(L)'
;SLNPEGAAALIEALPARTVAIAFGEMSPWSAARCLDVISAERSAGIIQKMMFQDAAALMRMVTDTCRNGIYEALPSSTARSFQRSLAFPLNTVGANMDKLAPLMALDRTVSNAIKYGRQNKRLVGDQLFVTDGNHEFVGVVRISELLRHDGKSTLEKIVDTSIEPLLARSTLSAVELDPQWESHSLLPVV
;
A
#
# COMPACT_ATOMS: atom_id res chain seq x y z
N SER A 1 28.66 -16.71 -7.52
CA SER A 1 28.08 -15.81 -6.51
C SER A 1 28.98 -14.59 -6.42
N LEU A 2 28.40 -13.39 -6.64
CA LEU A 2 29.13 -12.13 -6.45
C LEU A 2 29.47 -11.98 -4.96
N ASN A 3 30.75 -11.68 -4.67
CA ASN A 3 31.17 -11.25 -3.33
C ASN A 3 30.38 -9.98 -2.95
N PRO A 4 29.84 -9.84 -1.74
CA PRO A 4 29.07 -8.67 -1.30
C PRO A 4 29.75 -7.33 -1.56
N GLU A 5 31.07 -7.25 -1.36
CA GLU A 5 31.86 -6.02 -1.64
C GLU A 5 31.93 -5.68 -3.15
N GLY A 6 32.08 -6.68 -4.02
CA GLY A 6 32.03 -6.47 -5.48
C GLY A 6 30.62 -6.10 -5.96
N ALA A 7 29.59 -6.62 -5.31
CA ALA A 7 28.20 -6.24 -5.58
C ALA A 7 27.93 -4.79 -5.14
N ALA A 8 28.47 -4.33 -4.01
CA ALA A 8 28.30 -2.95 -3.55
C ALA A 8 28.80 -1.91 -4.56
N ALA A 9 30.00 -2.09 -5.11
CA ALA A 9 30.56 -1.19 -6.11
C ALA A 9 29.69 -1.11 -7.38
N LEU A 10 29.15 -2.25 -7.82
CA LEU A 10 28.25 -2.30 -8.97
C LEU A 10 26.91 -1.61 -8.67
N ILE A 11 26.35 -1.84 -7.49
CA ILE A 11 25.11 -1.23 -7.05
C ILE A 11 25.24 0.29 -6.96
N GLU A 12 26.36 0.80 -6.47
CA GLU A 12 26.63 2.26 -6.42
C GLU A 12 26.72 2.88 -7.82
N ALA A 13 27.28 2.17 -8.81
CA ALA A 13 27.50 2.68 -10.17
C ALA A 13 26.24 2.65 -11.05
N LEU A 14 25.30 1.73 -10.82
CA LEU A 14 24.12 1.55 -11.68
C LEU A 14 22.98 2.50 -11.30
N PRO A 15 22.07 2.89 -12.23
CA PRO A 15 20.87 3.65 -11.90
C PRO A 15 19.99 2.88 -10.87
N ALA A 16 19.44 3.61 -9.88
CA ALA A 16 18.61 2.99 -8.82
C ALA A 16 17.44 2.14 -9.36
N ARG A 17 16.84 2.57 -10.48
CA ARG A 17 15.75 1.82 -11.14
C ARG A 17 16.23 0.47 -11.69
N THR A 18 17.43 0.41 -12.26
CA THR A 18 18.01 -0.83 -12.77
C THR A 18 18.27 -1.82 -11.64
N VAL A 19 18.83 -1.32 -10.53
CA VAL A 19 19.08 -2.14 -9.34
C VAL A 19 17.75 -2.62 -8.73
N ALA A 20 16.73 -1.75 -8.67
CA ALA A 20 15.40 -2.11 -8.16
C ALA A 20 14.76 -3.26 -8.96
N ILE A 21 14.88 -3.26 -10.29
CA ILE A 21 14.41 -4.36 -11.15
C ILE A 21 15.19 -5.64 -10.84
N ALA A 22 16.52 -5.57 -10.78
CA ALA A 22 17.35 -6.72 -10.47
C ALA A 22 17.03 -7.31 -9.08
N PHE A 23 16.78 -6.47 -8.08
CA PHE A 23 16.38 -6.90 -6.74
C PHE A 23 15.01 -7.57 -6.71
N GLY A 24 14.07 -7.15 -7.56
CA GLY A 24 12.78 -7.83 -7.73
C GLY A 24 12.89 -9.26 -8.25
N GLU A 25 13.95 -9.55 -9.04
CA GLU A 25 14.21 -10.90 -9.59
C GLU A 25 15.07 -11.78 -8.65
N MET A 26 15.69 -11.19 -7.62
CA MET A 26 16.52 -11.91 -6.67
C MET A 26 15.68 -12.46 -5.52
N SER A 27 16.23 -13.48 -4.80
CA SER A 27 15.64 -13.84 -3.52
C SER A 27 15.70 -12.65 -2.56
N PRO A 28 14.64 -12.37 -1.77
CA PRO A 28 14.63 -11.24 -0.84
C PRO A 28 15.82 -11.25 0.14
N TRP A 29 16.25 -12.43 0.56
CA TRP A 29 17.42 -12.58 1.43
C TRP A 29 18.71 -12.10 0.75
N SER A 30 18.95 -12.48 -0.51
CA SER A 30 20.15 -12.09 -1.24
C SER A 30 20.18 -10.58 -1.52
N ALA A 31 19.06 -10.01 -1.89
CA ALA A 31 18.94 -8.57 -2.13
C ALA A 31 19.09 -7.75 -0.83
N ALA A 32 18.54 -8.23 0.29
CA ALA A 32 18.69 -7.59 1.60
C ALA A 32 20.17 -7.51 2.03
N ARG A 33 20.94 -8.57 1.83
CA ARG A 33 22.38 -8.57 2.12
C ARG A 33 23.16 -7.54 1.30
N CYS A 34 22.71 -7.25 0.08
CA CYS A 34 23.31 -6.18 -0.71
C CYS A 34 22.98 -4.79 -0.14
N LEU A 35 21.77 -4.61 0.41
CA LEU A 35 21.39 -3.35 1.07
C LEU A 35 22.18 -3.12 2.36
N ASP A 36 22.54 -4.17 3.10
CA ASP A 36 23.29 -4.06 4.35
C ASP A 36 24.74 -3.54 4.18
N VAL A 37 25.26 -3.55 2.95
CA VAL A 37 26.67 -3.15 2.66
C VAL A 37 26.81 -1.86 1.84
N ILE A 38 25.70 -1.20 1.52
CA ILE A 38 25.71 0.09 0.80
C ILE A 38 25.15 1.20 1.70
N SER A 39 25.27 2.48 1.25
CA SER A 39 24.78 3.62 2.03
C SER A 39 23.26 3.60 2.22
N ALA A 40 22.78 4.20 3.32
CA ALA A 40 21.37 4.31 3.63
C ALA A 40 20.62 5.13 2.56
N GLU A 41 21.21 6.21 2.07
CA GLU A 41 20.66 7.06 1.02
C GLU A 41 20.52 6.28 -0.29
N ARG A 42 21.53 5.47 -0.61
CA ARG A 42 21.50 4.62 -1.79
C ARG A 42 20.43 3.56 -1.69
N SER A 43 20.34 2.88 -0.56
CA SER A 43 19.32 1.89 -0.25
C SER A 43 17.91 2.49 -0.33
N ALA A 44 17.69 3.67 0.25
CA ALA A 44 16.41 4.38 0.18
C ALA A 44 16.03 4.74 -1.27
N GLY A 45 17.00 5.18 -2.08
CA GLY A 45 16.80 5.46 -3.50
C GLY A 45 16.36 4.25 -4.32
N ILE A 46 16.89 3.07 -4.02
CA ILE A 46 16.53 1.79 -4.65
C ILE A 46 15.13 1.36 -4.19
N ILE A 47 14.88 1.34 -2.88
CA ILE A 47 13.60 0.98 -2.25
C ILE A 47 12.44 1.81 -2.82
N GLN A 48 12.63 3.11 -3.08
CA GLN A 48 11.61 3.97 -3.69
C GLN A 48 11.26 3.60 -5.14
N LYS A 49 12.10 2.85 -5.84
CA LYS A 49 11.88 2.42 -7.22
C LYS A 49 11.33 1.01 -7.35
N MET A 50 11.26 0.27 -6.25
CA MET A 50 10.70 -1.09 -6.20
C MET A 50 9.17 -1.05 -6.07
N MET A 51 8.53 -2.17 -6.41
CA MET A 51 7.15 -2.44 -5.99
C MET A 51 7.09 -2.49 -4.46
N PHE A 52 6.03 -1.93 -3.86
CA PHE A 52 5.94 -1.79 -2.41
C PHE A 52 6.08 -3.12 -1.67
N GLN A 53 5.48 -4.19 -2.18
CA GLN A 53 5.53 -5.51 -1.55
C GLN A 53 6.94 -6.10 -1.56
N ASP A 54 7.66 -5.98 -2.67
CA ASP A 54 9.04 -6.46 -2.78
C ASP A 54 9.97 -5.66 -1.84
N ALA A 55 9.83 -4.34 -1.85
CA ALA A 55 10.56 -3.46 -0.96
C ALA A 55 10.27 -3.79 0.53
N ALA A 56 9.01 -4.04 0.89
CA ALA A 56 8.62 -4.43 2.24
C ALA A 56 9.23 -5.79 2.65
N ALA A 57 9.31 -6.75 1.71
CA ALA A 57 9.97 -8.03 1.96
C ALA A 57 11.46 -7.84 2.27
N LEU A 58 12.16 -6.99 1.50
CA LEU A 58 13.58 -6.66 1.76
C LEU A 58 13.74 -5.95 3.11
N MET A 59 12.90 -4.95 3.39
CA MET A 59 12.93 -4.19 4.64
C MET A 59 12.70 -5.05 5.89
N ARG A 60 12.07 -6.23 5.77
CA ARG A 60 11.95 -7.21 6.85
C ARG A 60 13.23 -7.99 7.11
N MET A 61 14.07 -8.13 6.07
CA MET A 61 15.24 -9.02 6.09
C MET A 61 16.58 -8.31 6.32
N VAL A 62 16.64 -7.00 6.06
CA VAL A 62 17.83 -6.19 6.38
C VAL A 62 18.02 -6.08 7.89
N THR A 63 19.25 -5.81 8.32
CA THR A 63 19.58 -5.56 9.72
C THR A 63 18.80 -4.34 10.26
N ASP A 64 18.57 -4.29 11.57
CA ASP A 64 17.87 -3.16 12.21
C ASP A 64 18.60 -1.83 11.96
N THR A 65 19.94 -1.85 11.98
CA THR A 65 20.76 -0.66 11.68
C THR A 65 20.53 -0.17 10.26
N CYS A 66 20.58 -1.06 9.27
CA CYS A 66 20.31 -0.71 7.86
C CYS A 66 18.86 -0.21 7.70
N ARG A 67 17.89 -0.89 8.30
CA ARG A 67 16.47 -0.50 8.23
C ARG A 67 16.22 0.89 8.78
N ASN A 68 16.80 1.22 9.94
CA ASN A 68 16.68 2.55 10.55
C ASN A 68 17.31 3.63 9.67
N GLY A 69 18.51 3.38 9.14
CA GLY A 69 19.14 4.30 8.20
C GLY A 69 18.30 4.54 6.93
N ILE A 70 17.69 3.47 6.38
CA ILE A 70 16.78 3.60 5.25
C ILE A 70 15.55 4.46 5.61
N TYR A 71 14.97 4.27 6.82
CA TYR A 71 13.82 5.09 7.27
C TYR A 71 14.18 6.57 7.39
N GLU A 72 15.36 6.90 7.88
CA GLU A 72 15.84 8.29 7.99
C GLU A 72 16.07 8.94 6.61
N ALA A 73 16.55 8.16 5.63
CA ALA A 73 16.80 8.62 4.27
C ALA A 73 15.55 8.67 3.37
N LEU A 74 14.45 8.00 3.76
CA LEU A 74 13.19 8.01 3.02
C LEU A 74 12.36 9.26 3.31
N PRO A 75 11.51 9.73 2.35
CA PRO A 75 10.46 10.69 2.66
C PRO A 75 9.58 10.20 3.82
N SER A 76 9.25 11.08 4.76
CA SER A 76 8.51 10.72 5.99
C SER A 76 7.19 9.97 5.75
N SER A 77 6.48 10.26 4.65
CA SER A 77 5.25 9.54 4.28
C SER A 77 5.54 8.11 3.86
N THR A 78 6.62 7.89 3.09
CA THR A 78 7.05 6.56 2.64
C THR A 78 7.56 5.72 3.79
N ALA A 79 8.41 6.29 4.65
CA ALA A 79 8.91 5.62 5.85
C ALA A 79 7.76 5.14 6.76
N ARG A 80 6.78 6.02 7.04
CA ARG A 80 5.57 5.65 7.81
C ARG A 80 4.77 4.53 7.16
N SER A 81 4.67 4.50 5.83
CA SER A 81 3.97 3.43 5.12
C SER A 81 4.65 2.07 5.32
N PHE A 82 5.99 2.03 5.24
CA PHE A 82 6.74 0.80 5.55
C PHE A 82 6.61 0.42 7.03
N GLN A 83 6.79 1.35 7.96
CA GLN A 83 6.66 1.07 9.39
C GLN A 83 5.29 0.45 9.73
N ARG A 84 4.21 0.98 9.18
CA ARG A 84 2.87 0.41 9.35
C ARG A 84 2.74 -1.00 8.75
N SER A 85 3.32 -1.23 7.56
CA SER A 85 3.27 -2.55 6.92
C SER A 85 4.09 -3.58 7.69
N LEU A 86 5.27 -3.20 8.16
CA LEU A 86 6.15 -4.10 8.89
C LEU A 86 5.66 -4.38 10.33
N ALA A 87 4.72 -3.59 10.84
CA ALA A 87 4.07 -3.85 12.13
C ALA A 87 3.13 -5.07 12.11
N PHE A 88 2.76 -5.57 10.91
CA PHE A 88 1.91 -6.74 10.76
C PHE A 88 2.73 -7.98 10.33
N PRO A 89 2.42 -9.18 10.83
CA PRO A 89 2.99 -10.43 10.33
C PRO A 89 2.70 -10.64 8.84
N LEU A 90 3.62 -11.29 8.10
CA LEU A 90 3.55 -11.43 6.64
C LEU A 90 2.26 -12.07 6.11
N ASN A 91 1.71 -13.03 6.87
CA ASN A 91 0.50 -13.77 6.48
C ASN A 91 -0.80 -13.07 6.89
N THR A 92 -0.76 -11.79 7.25
CA THR A 92 -1.96 -11.04 7.64
C THR A 92 -2.42 -10.07 6.56
N VAL A 93 -3.69 -9.70 6.61
CA VAL A 93 -4.31 -8.72 5.71
C VAL A 93 -3.57 -7.39 5.78
N GLY A 94 -3.25 -6.88 6.97
CA GLY A 94 -2.58 -5.59 7.16
C GLY A 94 -1.17 -5.50 6.55
N ALA A 95 -0.45 -6.63 6.43
CA ALA A 95 0.84 -6.67 5.74
C ALA A 95 0.69 -6.59 4.21
N ASN A 96 -0.44 -7.04 3.67
CA ASN A 96 -0.67 -7.22 2.23
C ASN A 96 -1.71 -6.25 1.65
N MET A 97 -2.42 -5.46 2.47
CA MET A 97 -3.44 -4.52 2.00
C MET A 97 -2.83 -3.40 1.13
N ASP A 98 -3.60 -2.93 0.16
CA ASP A 98 -3.29 -1.69 -0.53
C ASP A 98 -3.57 -0.49 0.39
N LYS A 99 -2.63 0.45 0.44
CA LYS A 99 -2.70 1.63 1.31
C LYS A 99 -3.19 2.88 0.60
N LEU A 100 -3.48 2.79 -0.68
CA LEU A 100 -3.93 3.89 -1.52
C LEU A 100 -5.43 3.80 -1.83
N ALA A 101 -6.22 3.29 -0.87
CA ALA A 101 -7.66 3.22 -1.02
C ALA A 101 -8.26 4.61 -1.28
N PRO A 102 -9.20 4.74 -2.22
CA PRO A 102 -9.91 5.99 -2.49
C PRO A 102 -10.88 6.28 -1.34
N LEU A 103 -10.48 7.15 -0.42
CA LEU A 103 -11.28 7.55 0.75
C LEU A 103 -11.99 8.87 0.50
N MET A 104 -13.24 8.99 0.97
CA MET A 104 -14.00 10.23 0.96
C MET A 104 -14.87 10.36 2.21
N ALA A 105 -14.99 11.59 2.73
CA ALA A 105 -15.82 11.83 3.90
C ALA A 105 -17.32 11.78 3.54
N LEU A 106 -18.12 11.30 4.47
CA LEU A 106 -19.57 11.03 4.33
C LEU A 106 -20.39 12.30 3.94
N ASP A 107 -19.94 13.47 4.41
CA ASP A 107 -20.58 14.78 4.14
C ASP A 107 -20.34 15.33 2.73
N ARG A 108 -19.46 14.68 1.97
CA ARG A 108 -19.16 15.13 0.61
C ARG A 108 -20.30 14.82 -0.35
N THR A 109 -20.40 15.66 -1.40
CA THR A 109 -21.44 15.49 -2.41
C THR A 109 -21.04 14.50 -3.50
N VAL A 110 -22.03 13.97 -4.21
CA VAL A 110 -21.85 13.13 -5.40
C VAL A 110 -20.97 13.83 -6.44
N SER A 111 -21.17 15.14 -6.68
CA SER A 111 -20.29 15.92 -7.58
C SER A 111 -18.84 15.94 -7.13
N ASN A 112 -18.57 16.02 -5.82
CA ASN A 112 -17.21 15.94 -5.28
C ASN A 112 -16.59 14.57 -5.55
N ALA A 113 -17.35 13.50 -5.36
CA ALA A 113 -16.90 12.13 -5.59
C ALA A 113 -16.57 11.87 -7.07
N ILE A 114 -17.42 12.32 -7.98
CA ILE A 114 -17.19 12.21 -9.42
C ILE A 114 -15.93 13.00 -9.83
N LYS A 115 -15.78 14.23 -9.34
CA LYS A 115 -14.58 15.05 -9.59
C LYS A 115 -13.31 14.37 -9.07
N TYR A 116 -13.36 13.82 -7.87
CA TYR A 116 -12.28 13.07 -7.28
C TYR A 116 -11.90 11.87 -8.16
N GLY A 117 -12.88 11.07 -8.57
CA GLY A 117 -12.67 9.93 -9.46
C GLY A 117 -12.00 10.29 -10.78
N ARG A 118 -12.40 11.41 -11.41
CA ARG A 118 -11.82 11.90 -12.67
C ARG A 118 -10.37 12.36 -12.51
N GLN A 119 -10.00 12.88 -11.35
CA GLN A 119 -8.65 13.40 -11.06
C GLN A 119 -7.67 12.31 -10.61
N ASN A 120 -8.17 11.25 -10.00
CA ASN A 120 -7.35 10.16 -9.47
C ASN A 120 -7.30 8.96 -10.44
N LYS A 121 -6.30 8.95 -11.31
CA LYS A 121 -6.04 7.83 -12.25
C LYS A 121 -5.70 6.49 -11.56
N ARG A 122 -5.57 6.48 -10.23
CA ARG A 122 -5.24 5.32 -9.40
C ARG A 122 -6.45 4.71 -8.69
N LEU A 123 -7.66 5.10 -9.08
CA LEU A 123 -8.86 4.40 -8.62
C LEU A 123 -8.79 2.95 -9.10
N VAL A 124 -8.52 2.06 -8.18
CA VAL A 124 -8.56 0.62 -8.39
C VAL A 124 -9.97 0.16 -7.99
N GLY A 125 -10.71 -0.42 -8.94
CA GLY A 125 -12.05 -0.89 -8.70
C GLY A 125 -13.15 0.12 -9.03
N ASP A 126 -14.38 -0.25 -8.71
CA ASP A 126 -15.62 0.45 -9.04
C ASP A 126 -16.30 1.11 -7.83
N GLN A 127 -15.56 1.27 -6.72
CA GLN A 127 -16.12 1.76 -5.46
C GLN A 127 -15.20 2.76 -4.75
N LEU A 128 -15.83 3.67 -3.99
CA LEU A 128 -15.18 4.60 -3.05
C LEU A 128 -15.46 4.14 -1.63
N PHE A 129 -14.45 4.16 -0.78
CA PHE A 129 -14.61 3.95 0.65
C PHE A 129 -15.00 5.26 1.34
N VAL A 130 -15.99 5.20 2.22
CA VAL A 130 -16.53 6.36 2.91
C VAL A 130 -16.16 6.32 4.38
N THR A 131 -15.71 7.46 4.90
CA THR A 131 -15.36 7.63 6.31
C THR A 131 -16.22 8.71 6.95
N ASP A 132 -16.38 8.63 8.27
CA ASP A 132 -17.00 9.68 9.08
C ASP A 132 -16.03 10.86 9.37
N GLY A 133 -16.48 11.79 10.23
CA GLY A 133 -15.69 12.93 10.70
C GLY A 133 -14.47 12.56 11.55
N ASN A 134 -14.42 11.36 12.11
CA ASN A 134 -13.30 10.80 12.88
C ASN A 134 -12.35 9.96 12.02
N HIS A 135 -12.58 9.89 10.71
CA HIS A 135 -11.87 9.02 9.75
C HIS A 135 -12.10 7.52 9.97
N GLU A 136 -13.18 7.15 10.65
CA GLU A 136 -13.58 5.75 10.79
C GLU A 136 -14.38 5.30 9.56
N PHE A 137 -14.21 4.03 9.17
CA PHE A 137 -14.91 3.47 8.03
C PHE A 137 -16.42 3.37 8.29
N VAL A 138 -17.21 3.84 7.33
CA VAL A 138 -18.68 3.80 7.39
C VAL A 138 -19.28 2.84 6.38
N GLY A 139 -18.72 2.79 5.17
CA GLY A 139 -19.26 1.98 4.09
C GLY A 139 -18.63 2.29 2.75
N VAL A 140 -19.27 1.85 1.68
CA VAL A 140 -18.80 2.05 0.30
C VAL A 140 -19.87 2.74 -0.56
N VAL A 141 -19.41 3.45 -1.58
CA VAL A 141 -20.29 3.98 -2.63
C VAL A 141 -19.77 3.47 -3.97
N ARG A 142 -20.61 2.75 -4.70
CA ARG A 142 -20.26 2.27 -6.05
C ARG A 142 -20.31 3.44 -7.04
N ILE A 143 -19.42 3.42 -8.03
CA ILE A 143 -19.39 4.44 -9.09
C ILE A 143 -20.72 4.48 -9.85
N SER A 144 -21.37 3.33 -10.05
CA SER A 144 -22.70 3.25 -10.68
C SER A 144 -23.76 4.03 -9.91
N GLU A 145 -23.72 4.03 -8.56
CA GLU A 145 -24.65 4.81 -7.73
C GLU A 145 -24.38 6.30 -7.82
N LEU A 146 -23.10 6.72 -7.91
CA LEU A 146 -22.80 8.15 -8.14
C LEU A 146 -23.43 8.69 -9.44
N LEU A 147 -23.53 7.84 -10.47
CA LEU A 147 -24.10 8.25 -11.76
C LEU A 147 -25.64 8.31 -11.76
N ARG A 148 -26.29 7.66 -10.79
CA ARG A 148 -27.76 7.61 -10.67
C ARG A 148 -28.33 8.72 -9.80
N HIS A 149 -27.50 9.38 -8.99
CA HIS A 149 -27.95 10.35 -7.99
C HIS A 149 -27.61 11.79 -8.39
N ASP A 150 -28.44 12.74 -7.90
CA ASP A 150 -28.19 14.16 -8.09
C ASP A 150 -26.82 14.55 -7.51
N GLY A 151 -26.05 15.34 -8.27
CA GLY A 151 -24.73 15.81 -7.89
C GLY A 151 -24.68 16.60 -6.58
N LYS A 152 -25.80 17.16 -6.12
CA LYS A 152 -25.91 17.89 -4.85
C LYS A 152 -26.20 16.98 -3.65
N SER A 153 -26.60 15.73 -3.88
CA SER A 153 -26.83 14.76 -2.80
C SER A 153 -25.52 14.45 -2.07
N THR A 154 -25.59 14.26 -0.76
CA THR A 154 -24.44 13.82 0.05
C THR A 154 -24.23 12.32 -0.08
N LEU A 155 -23.00 11.85 0.15
CA LEU A 155 -22.67 10.41 0.13
C LEU A 155 -23.42 9.64 1.23
N GLU A 156 -23.76 10.31 2.32
CA GLU A 156 -24.57 9.76 3.42
C GLU A 156 -25.88 9.12 2.94
N LYS A 157 -26.48 9.64 1.89
CA LYS A 157 -27.77 9.15 1.36
C LYS A 157 -27.64 7.91 0.47
N ILE A 158 -26.43 7.60 0.03
CA ILE A 158 -26.18 6.56 -0.98
C ILE A 158 -25.10 5.56 -0.57
N VAL A 159 -24.52 5.75 0.63
CA VAL A 159 -23.51 4.84 1.16
C VAL A 159 -24.15 3.49 1.49
N ASP A 160 -23.49 2.43 1.04
CA ASP A 160 -23.81 1.05 1.42
C ASP A 160 -23.00 0.71 2.67
N THR A 161 -23.70 0.52 3.77
CA THR A 161 -23.14 0.18 5.08
C THR A 161 -23.18 -1.31 5.38
N SER A 162 -23.61 -2.15 4.44
CA SER A 162 -23.75 -3.60 4.62
C SER A 162 -22.40 -4.33 4.54
N ILE A 163 -21.37 -3.68 4.00
CA ILE A 163 -20.04 -4.26 3.89
C ILE A 163 -19.31 -4.23 5.22
N GLU A 164 -18.82 -5.39 5.64
CA GLU A 164 -18.05 -5.54 6.88
C GLU A 164 -16.54 -5.41 6.58
N PRO A 165 -15.82 -4.58 7.33
CA PRO A 165 -14.38 -4.44 7.13
C PRO A 165 -13.62 -5.67 7.62
N LEU A 166 -12.57 -6.04 6.89
CA LEU A 166 -11.62 -7.05 7.32
C LEU A 166 -10.71 -6.49 8.43
N LEU A 167 -10.40 -7.30 9.43
CA LEU A 167 -9.43 -6.91 10.44
C LEU A 167 -8.01 -7.05 9.90
N ALA A 168 -7.18 -6.00 10.05
CA ALA A 168 -5.80 -6.00 9.57
C ALA A 168 -4.93 -7.14 10.15
N ARG A 169 -5.29 -7.67 11.33
CA ARG A 169 -4.60 -8.80 11.97
C ARG A 169 -5.11 -10.17 11.54
N SER A 170 -6.19 -10.26 10.80
CA SER A 170 -6.68 -11.53 10.24
C SER A 170 -5.65 -12.13 9.30
N THR A 171 -5.54 -13.46 9.30
CA THR A 171 -4.67 -14.16 8.35
C THR A 171 -5.26 -14.14 6.96
N LEU A 172 -4.42 -14.20 5.93
CA LEU A 172 -4.89 -14.26 4.54
C LEU A 172 -5.80 -15.46 4.31
N SER A 173 -5.46 -16.62 4.87
CA SER A 173 -6.27 -17.84 4.74
C SER A 173 -7.65 -17.72 5.40
N ALA A 174 -7.79 -16.90 6.45
CA ALA A 174 -9.09 -16.69 7.09
C ALA A 174 -10.03 -15.80 6.26
N VAL A 175 -9.49 -14.90 5.45
CA VAL A 175 -10.28 -13.96 4.64
C VAL A 175 -10.40 -14.36 3.18
N GLU A 176 -9.64 -15.35 2.72
CA GLU A 176 -9.66 -15.83 1.33
C GLU A 176 -11.03 -16.40 0.93
N LEU A 177 -11.75 -16.98 1.88
CA LEU A 177 -13.08 -17.58 1.69
C LEU A 177 -14.20 -16.67 2.22
N ASP A 178 -13.93 -15.39 2.48
CA ASP A 178 -14.98 -14.47 2.95
C ASP A 178 -16.07 -14.34 1.88
N PRO A 179 -17.36 -14.57 2.23
CA PRO A 179 -18.47 -14.51 1.27
C PRO A 179 -18.61 -13.15 0.58
N GLN A 180 -18.11 -12.07 1.18
CA GLN A 180 -18.17 -10.74 0.60
C GLN A 180 -17.42 -10.63 -0.72
N TRP A 181 -16.43 -11.53 -1.00
CA TRP A 181 -15.72 -11.58 -2.28
C TRP A 181 -16.62 -11.94 -3.47
N GLU A 182 -17.79 -12.58 -3.24
CA GLU A 182 -18.76 -12.84 -4.30
C GLU A 182 -19.39 -11.57 -4.87
N SER A 183 -19.48 -10.51 -4.04
CA SER A 183 -20.18 -9.25 -4.37
C SER A 183 -19.26 -8.04 -4.52
N HIS A 184 -18.03 -8.13 -4.02
CA HIS A 184 -17.09 -7.02 -3.95
C HIS A 184 -15.72 -7.41 -4.49
N SER A 185 -15.16 -6.58 -5.37
CA SER A 185 -13.79 -6.71 -5.89
C SER A 185 -12.73 -6.20 -4.92
N LEU A 186 -13.14 -5.36 -3.95
CA LEU A 186 -12.31 -4.78 -2.92
C LEU A 186 -13.04 -4.82 -1.59
N LEU A 187 -12.35 -5.19 -0.52
CA LEU A 187 -12.88 -5.13 0.84
C LEU A 187 -12.09 -4.13 1.68
N PRO A 188 -12.78 -3.33 2.52
CA PRO A 188 -12.11 -2.40 3.43
C PRO A 188 -11.32 -3.14 4.51
N VAL A 189 -10.24 -2.53 5.01
CA VAL A 189 -9.41 -3.08 6.09
C VAL A 189 -9.30 -2.05 7.21
N VAL A 190 -9.55 -2.47 8.44
CA VAL A 190 -9.48 -1.66 9.67
C VAL A 190 -8.55 -2.27 10.72
#